data_168f59ac488e4546fd7d04e9bdb92fde
#
_entry.id   168f59ac488e4546fd7d04e9bdb92fde
#
_cell.length_a   1.000
_cell.length_b   1.000
_cell.length_c   1.000
_cell.angle_alpha   90.00
_cell.angle_beta   90.00
_cell.angle_gamma   90.00
#
_symmetry.space_group_name_H-M   'P 1'
#
loop_
_entity.id
_entity.type
_entity.pdbx_description
1 polymer ?
#
loop_
_entity_poly.entity_id
_entity_poly.type
_entity_poly.pdbx_seq_one_letter_code
_entity_poly.pdbx_strand_id
1 'polypeptide(L)'
;MNNKKVGFIGAGYMGYGMSKNLIKDFDVYVIAHKNRKPIDKLIKDGATEVFTYKELLNLNLDCLMMCVTNTPIAINIAEELVSLISNELLIIDLTTHNKNGTTKMKNIFNSPNI
;
A
#
# COMPACT_ATOMS: atom_id res chain seq x y z
N MET A 1 17.73 17.04 1.51
CA MET A 1 16.32 17.11 1.06
C MET A 1 15.60 15.82 1.45
N ASN A 2 14.47 15.96 2.11
CA ASN A 2 13.72 14.78 2.52
C ASN A 2 12.97 14.20 1.31
N ASN A 3 13.16 12.91 1.06
CA ASN A 3 12.39 12.22 0.05
C ASN A 3 10.94 12.06 0.50
N LYS A 4 10.04 12.01 -0.45
CA LYS A 4 8.65 11.69 -0.16
C LYS A 4 8.54 10.22 0.24
N LYS A 5 7.60 9.92 1.13
CA LYS A 5 7.39 8.58 1.65
C LYS A 5 6.22 7.90 0.96
N VAL A 6 6.47 6.70 0.47
CA VAL A 6 5.45 5.88 -0.20
C VAL A 6 5.34 4.56 0.53
N GLY A 7 4.13 4.23 0.95
CA GLY A 7 3.83 2.91 1.49
C GLY A 7 3.33 1.98 0.40
N PHE A 8 3.67 0.72 0.48
CA PHE A 8 3.24 -0.27 -0.52
C PHE A 8 2.75 -1.53 0.17
N ILE A 9 1.49 -1.87 -0.07
CA ILE A 9 0.86 -3.08 0.45
C ILE A 9 0.74 -4.09 -0.68
N GLY A 10 1.37 -5.23 -0.51
CA GLY A 10 1.36 -6.29 -1.51
C GLY A 10 2.37 -6.04 -2.61
N ALA A 11 3.28 -6.96 -2.80
CA ALA A 11 4.32 -6.85 -3.81
C ALA A 11 4.35 -8.15 -4.64
N GLY A 12 3.27 -8.40 -5.40
CA GLY A 12 3.27 -9.43 -6.42
C GLY A 12 4.11 -8.99 -7.61
N TYR A 13 4.00 -9.66 -8.73
CA TYR A 13 4.83 -9.33 -9.90
C TYR A 13 4.74 -7.86 -10.30
N MET A 14 3.53 -7.33 -10.41
CA MET A 14 3.34 -5.92 -10.76
C MET A 14 3.80 -4.99 -9.65
N GLY A 15 3.40 -5.31 -8.42
CA GLY A 15 3.76 -4.49 -7.27
C GLY A 15 5.26 -4.43 -7.05
N TYR A 16 5.96 -5.53 -7.25
CA TYR A 16 7.43 -5.56 -7.13
C TYR A 16 8.08 -4.63 -8.15
N GLY A 17 7.68 -4.71 -9.42
CA GLY A 17 8.25 -3.87 -10.46
C GLY A 17 8.07 -2.39 -10.19
N MET A 18 6.88 -2.00 -9.77
CA MET A 18 6.57 -0.61 -9.45
C MET A 18 7.34 -0.12 -8.23
N SER A 19 7.38 -0.92 -7.17
CA SER A 19 8.10 -0.56 -5.95
C SER A 19 9.59 -0.41 -6.21
N LYS A 20 10.16 -1.30 -7.02
CA LYS A 20 11.57 -1.23 -7.39
C LYS A 20 11.91 0.09 -8.08
N ASN A 21 11.03 0.56 -8.96
CA ASN A 21 11.24 1.83 -9.63
C ASN A 21 11.11 3.01 -8.67
N LEU A 22 10.17 2.93 -7.71
CA LEU A 22 9.95 4.01 -6.76
C LEU A 22 11.11 4.17 -5.76
N ILE A 23 11.81 3.10 -5.44
CA ILE A 23 12.95 3.15 -4.50
C ILE A 23 14.02 4.13 -4.94
N LYS A 24 14.16 4.37 -6.23
CA LYS A 24 15.17 5.28 -6.77
C LYS A 24 14.93 6.74 -6.36
N ASP A 25 13.68 7.13 -6.21
CA ASP A 25 13.30 8.53 -6.01
C ASP A 25 12.56 8.80 -4.71
N PHE A 26 12.10 7.75 -4.04
CA PHE A 26 11.25 7.88 -2.84
C PHE A 26 11.74 6.96 -1.74
N ASP A 27 11.37 7.32 -0.50
CA ASP A 27 11.52 6.40 0.62
C ASP A 27 10.33 5.43 0.59
N VAL A 28 10.60 4.18 0.26
CA VAL A 28 9.56 3.17 0.10
C VAL A 28 9.49 2.27 1.33
N TYR A 29 8.29 2.15 1.88
CA TYR A 29 7.99 1.29 3.02
C TYR A 29 7.04 0.20 2.56
N VAL A 30 7.36 -1.05 2.85
CA VAL A 30 6.60 -2.19 2.35
C VAL A 30 6.08 -3.04 3.50
N ILE A 31 4.93 -3.64 3.29
CA ILE A 31 4.37 -4.62 4.21
C ILE A 31 4.08 -5.90 3.42
N ALA A 32 4.56 -7.03 3.93
CA ALA A 32 4.33 -8.32 3.30
C ALA A 32 2.92 -8.80 3.58
N HIS A 33 2.25 -9.36 2.56
CA HIS A 33 0.96 -9.99 2.77
C HIS A 33 1.14 -11.50 2.91
N LYS A 34 1.38 -12.23 1.80
CA LYS A 34 1.59 -13.68 1.85
C LYS A 34 2.96 -14.09 1.33
N ASN A 35 3.43 -13.44 0.30
CA ASN A 35 4.65 -13.83 -0.39
C ASN A 35 5.82 -12.95 0.02
N ARG A 36 6.79 -13.54 0.70
CA ARG A 36 7.93 -12.79 1.18
C ARG A 36 9.03 -12.57 0.13
N LYS A 37 9.09 -13.37 -0.92
CA LYS A 37 10.19 -13.27 -1.89
C LYS A 37 10.33 -11.88 -2.51
N PRO A 38 9.25 -11.25 -3.02
CA PRO A 38 9.36 -9.89 -3.54
C PRO A 38 9.75 -8.88 -2.47
N ILE A 39 9.25 -9.06 -1.25
CA ILE A 39 9.56 -8.14 -0.14
C ILE A 39 11.04 -8.21 0.22
N ASP A 40 11.60 -9.41 0.33
CA ASP A 40 13.02 -9.57 0.64
C ASP A 40 13.91 -8.92 -0.42
N LYS A 41 13.54 -9.02 -1.70
CA LYS A 41 14.27 -8.36 -2.79
C LYS A 41 14.18 -6.85 -2.68
N LEU A 42 13.00 -6.32 -2.36
CA LEU A 42 12.81 -4.87 -2.22
C LEU A 42 13.62 -4.31 -1.06
N ILE A 43 13.71 -5.05 0.04
CA ILE A 43 14.53 -4.65 1.18
C ILE A 43 16.00 -4.56 0.77
N LYS A 44 16.48 -5.53 0.02
CA LYS A 44 17.85 -5.48 -0.52
C LYS A 44 18.07 -4.25 -1.40
N ASP A 45 17.06 -3.83 -2.14
CA ASP A 45 17.14 -2.70 -3.05
C ASP A 45 16.96 -1.35 -2.35
N GLY A 46 16.65 -1.34 -1.06
CA GLY A 46 16.57 -0.13 -0.27
C GLY A 46 15.22 0.19 0.37
N ALA A 47 14.22 -0.67 0.19
CA ALA A 47 12.93 -0.48 0.87
C ALA A 47 13.04 -0.85 2.35
N THR A 48 12.19 -0.25 3.16
CA THR A 48 12.08 -0.57 4.58
C THR A 48 10.82 -1.37 4.83
N GLU A 49 10.94 -2.50 5.52
CA GLU A 49 9.79 -3.31 5.86
C GLU A 49 9.13 -2.80 7.15
N VAL A 50 7.80 -2.74 7.14
CA VAL A 50 7.00 -2.56 8.36
C VAL A 50 6.11 -3.78 8.54
N PHE A 51 5.63 -4.01 9.75
CA PHE A 51 4.96 -5.27 10.09
C PHE A 51 3.47 -5.11 10.41
N THR A 52 3.01 -3.88 10.64
CA THR A 52 1.60 -3.61 10.90
C THR A 52 1.14 -2.40 10.10
N TYR A 53 -0.15 -2.35 9.81
CA TYR A 53 -0.72 -1.18 9.13
C TYR A 53 -0.65 0.07 10.00
N LYS A 54 -0.74 -0.10 11.32
CA LYS A 54 -0.59 1.02 12.25
C LYS A 54 0.80 1.64 12.14
N GLU A 55 1.85 0.83 12.11
CA GLU A 55 3.22 1.30 11.86
C GLU A 55 3.30 2.08 10.55
N LEU A 56 2.75 1.49 9.49
CA LEU A 56 2.79 2.08 8.16
C LEU A 56 2.12 3.45 8.14
N LEU A 57 0.93 3.55 8.71
CA LEU A 57 0.16 4.79 8.71
C LEU A 57 0.73 5.86 9.65
N ASN A 58 1.54 5.48 10.63
CA ASN A 58 2.19 6.43 11.52
C ASN A 58 3.43 7.10 10.93
N LEU A 59 3.83 6.70 9.71
CA LEU A 59 5.02 7.24 9.05
C LEU A 59 4.78 8.58 8.35
N ASN A 60 3.57 9.10 8.36
CA ASN A 60 3.21 10.31 7.61
C ASN A 60 3.49 10.14 6.11
N LEU A 61 2.92 9.10 5.54
CA LEU A 61 3.10 8.79 4.11
C LEU A 61 2.53 9.90 3.23
N ASP A 62 3.21 10.18 2.12
CA ASP A 62 2.68 11.04 1.07
C ASP A 62 1.69 10.29 0.19
N CYS A 63 1.88 8.98 0.06
CA CYS A 63 1.03 8.14 -0.76
C CYS A 63 1.06 6.71 -0.23
N LEU A 64 -0.08 6.03 -0.30
CA LEU A 64 -0.17 4.59 -0.01
C LEU A 64 -0.66 3.88 -1.26
N MET A 65 0.12 2.93 -1.74
CA MET A 65 -0.23 2.13 -2.90
C MET A 65 -0.58 0.71 -2.46
N MET A 66 -1.56 0.12 -3.10
CA MET A 66 -1.99 -1.23 -2.80
C MET A 66 -2.11 -2.05 -4.09
N CYS A 67 -1.51 -3.23 -4.09
CA CYS A 67 -1.61 -4.17 -5.20
C CYS A 67 -1.61 -5.58 -4.63
N VAL A 68 -2.80 -6.15 -4.45
CA VAL A 68 -2.97 -7.49 -3.88
C VAL A 68 -3.66 -8.41 -4.88
N THR A 69 -3.83 -9.68 -4.49
CA THR A 69 -4.22 -10.71 -5.46
C THR A 69 -5.67 -10.65 -5.91
N ASN A 70 -6.58 -10.19 -5.07
CA ASN A 70 -8.00 -10.18 -5.44
C ASN A 70 -8.80 -9.17 -4.61
N THR A 71 -10.03 -8.94 -5.02
CA THR A 71 -10.94 -7.99 -4.39
C THR A 71 -11.26 -8.30 -2.92
N PRO A 72 -11.59 -9.54 -2.51
CA PRO A 72 -11.87 -9.81 -1.09
C PRO A 72 -10.71 -9.45 -0.18
N ILE A 73 -9.48 -9.75 -0.58
CA ILE A 73 -8.28 -9.39 0.19
C ILE A 73 -8.15 -7.87 0.26
N ALA A 74 -8.33 -7.18 -0.86
CA ALA A 74 -8.26 -5.72 -0.91
C ALA A 74 -9.30 -5.07 0.01
N ILE A 75 -10.52 -5.58 0.03
CA ILE A 75 -11.59 -5.07 0.88
C ILE A 75 -11.25 -5.24 2.36
N ASN A 76 -10.76 -6.40 2.77
CA ASN A 76 -10.36 -6.64 4.15
C ASN A 76 -9.26 -5.68 4.59
N ILE A 77 -8.28 -5.45 3.75
CA ILE A 77 -7.20 -4.51 4.02
C ILE A 77 -7.74 -3.09 4.12
N ALA A 78 -8.60 -2.71 3.18
CA ALA A 78 -9.18 -1.36 3.15
C ALA A 78 -10.00 -1.06 4.42
N GLU A 79 -10.79 -2.01 4.89
CA GLU A 79 -11.57 -1.85 6.11
C GLU A 79 -10.68 -1.64 7.33
N GLU A 80 -9.58 -2.38 7.41
CA GLU A 80 -8.61 -2.22 8.48
C GLU A 80 -7.89 -0.87 8.39
N LEU A 81 -7.48 -0.46 7.20
CA LEU A 81 -6.81 0.82 7.00
C LEU A 81 -7.69 2.01 7.38
N VAL A 82 -8.95 1.99 6.98
CA VAL A 82 -9.88 3.10 7.25
C VAL A 82 -10.02 3.37 8.73
N SER A 83 -10.01 2.32 9.55
CA SER A 83 -10.12 2.48 11.00
C SER A 83 -8.88 3.12 11.63
N LEU A 84 -7.76 3.13 10.92
CA LEU A 84 -6.47 3.63 11.41
C LEU A 84 -6.06 4.97 10.82
N ILE A 85 -6.69 5.40 9.72
CA ILE A 85 -6.32 6.66 9.05
C ILE A 85 -6.83 7.84 9.86
N SER A 86 -5.92 8.72 10.23
CA SER A 86 -6.25 9.92 11.01
C SER A 86 -6.01 11.23 10.26
N ASN A 87 -5.29 11.19 9.14
CA ASN A 87 -4.94 12.35 8.33
C ASN A 87 -5.29 12.08 6.87
N GLU A 88 -5.33 13.15 6.08
CA GLU A 88 -5.50 12.99 4.64
C GLU A 88 -4.37 12.15 4.05
N LEU A 89 -4.74 11.21 3.19
CA LEU A 89 -3.80 10.30 2.59
C LEU A 89 -4.27 9.93 1.18
N LEU A 90 -3.36 10.08 0.21
CA LEU A 90 -3.62 9.61 -1.15
C LEU A 90 -3.46 8.09 -1.19
N ILE A 91 -4.50 7.40 -1.59
CA ILE A 91 -4.49 5.95 -1.73
C ILE A 91 -4.66 5.58 -3.20
N ILE A 92 -3.73 4.80 -3.72
CA ILE A 92 -3.78 4.29 -5.09
C ILE A 92 -3.94 2.78 -5.03
N ASP A 93 -5.08 2.29 -5.49
CA ASP A 93 -5.37 0.86 -5.53
C ASP A 93 -5.11 0.33 -6.94
N LEU A 94 -4.11 -0.53 -7.05
CA LEU A 94 -3.69 -1.14 -8.31
C LEU A 94 -4.22 -2.57 -8.46
N THR A 95 -5.01 -3.04 -7.51
CA THR A 95 -5.62 -4.36 -7.56
C THR A 95 -6.67 -4.40 -8.66
N THR A 96 -6.70 -5.49 -9.44
CA THR A 96 -7.73 -5.66 -10.47
C THR A 96 -9.06 -6.01 -9.81
N HIS A 97 -10.08 -5.18 -10.06
CA HIS A 97 -11.42 -5.36 -9.53
C HIS A 97 -12.45 -5.46 -10.66
N ASN A 98 -13.55 -6.18 -10.41
CA ASN A 98 -14.73 -6.03 -11.24
C ASN A 98 -15.49 -4.76 -10.79
N LYS A 99 -16.57 -4.42 -11.50
CA LYS A 99 -17.36 -3.21 -11.23
C LYS A 99 -17.85 -3.15 -9.77
N ASN A 100 -18.36 -4.27 -9.26
CA ASN A 100 -18.86 -4.33 -7.88
C ASN A 100 -17.74 -4.14 -6.86
N GLY A 101 -16.58 -4.74 -7.11
CA GLY A 101 -15.41 -4.58 -6.25
C GLY A 101 -14.92 -3.15 -6.21
N THR A 102 -14.88 -2.49 -7.35
CA THR A 102 -14.48 -1.07 -7.43
C THR A 102 -15.44 -0.20 -6.61
N THR A 103 -16.74 -0.44 -6.74
CA THR A 103 -17.74 0.32 -5.99
C THR A 103 -17.59 0.12 -4.48
N LYS A 104 -17.36 -1.12 -4.03
CA LYS A 104 -17.14 -1.42 -2.61
C LYS A 104 -15.91 -0.71 -2.08
N MET A 105 -14.81 -0.72 -2.83
CA MET A 105 -13.58 -0.04 -2.43
C MET A 105 -13.80 1.47 -2.30
N LYS A 106 -14.49 2.07 -3.25
CA LYS A 106 -14.81 3.50 -3.18
C LYS A 106 -15.62 3.83 -1.94
N ASN A 107 -16.61 3.01 -1.61
CA ASN A 107 -17.47 3.25 -0.44
C ASN A 107 -16.69 3.15 0.86
N ILE A 108 -15.75 2.19 0.96
CA ILE A 108 -14.92 2.03 2.16
C ILE A 108 -14.06 3.27 2.38
N PHE A 109 -13.46 3.80 1.33
CA PHE A 109 -12.56 4.94 1.44
C PHE A 109 -13.27 6.29 1.29
N ASN A 110 -14.58 6.31 1.22
CA ASN A 110 -15.34 7.56 1.11
C ASN A 110 -15.44 8.25 2.49
N SER A 111 -14.33 8.81 2.90
CA SER A 111 -14.16 9.49 4.19
C SER A 111 -13.61 10.88 3.93
N PRO A 112 -13.98 11.90 4.77
CA PRO A 112 -13.42 13.25 4.62
C PRO A 112 -11.90 13.32 4.73
N ASN A 113 -11.26 12.29 5.29
CA ASN A 113 -9.81 12.26 5.50
C ASN A 113 -9.04 11.55 4.37
N ILE A 114 -9.72 11.13 3.34
CA ILE A 114 -9.08 10.37 2.25
C ILE A 114 -9.27 11.08 0.92
#